data_7bd4fdddc53b961b223545f563d8cc01
#
_entry.id   7bd4fdddc53b961b223545f563d8cc01
#
_cell.length_a   1.000
_cell.length_b   1.000
_cell.length_c   1.000
_cell.angle_alpha   90.00
_cell.angle_beta   90.00
_cell.angle_gamma   90.00
#
_symmetry.space_group_name_H-M   'P 1'
#
loop_
_entity.id
_entity.type
_entity.pdbx_description
1 polymer ?
#
loop_
_entity_poly.entity_id
_entity_poly.type
_entity_poly.pdbx_seq_one_letter_code
_entity_poly.pdbx_strand_id
1 'polypeptide(L)'
;DRFCTAHEAGQEDAILLVDSEDPMEDIEKTWTHLKDRDNWDKPSGAKDDQVLLMTTCMETWIVADRGALRAHYGSHLKENSLPSLVNLESRGRHTVQDALQNATKECKNKYEKGKKSFQVLAV
;
A
#
# COMPACT_ATOMS: atom_id res chain seq x y z
N ASP A 1 11.71 -16.51 0.72
CA ASP A 1 11.43 -15.06 0.80
C ASP A 1 12.72 -14.30 1.00
N ARG A 2 12.92 -13.21 0.24
CA ARG A 2 14.17 -12.41 0.23
C ARG A 2 14.48 -11.78 1.59
N PHE A 3 13.46 -11.37 2.34
CA PHE A 3 13.65 -10.81 3.67
C PHE A 3 14.22 -11.85 4.62
N CYS A 4 13.64 -13.07 4.66
CA CYS A 4 14.12 -14.14 5.51
C CYS A 4 15.57 -14.49 5.17
N THR A 5 15.92 -14.60 3.89
CA THR A 5 17.28 -14.89 3.43
C THR A 5 18.25 -13.80 3.91
N ALA A 6 17.91 -12.52 3.74
CA ALA A 6 18.75 -11.41 4.18
C ALA A 6 18.90 -11.37 5.69
N HIS A 7 17.82 -11.61 6.44
CA HIS A 7 17.82 -11.61 7.90
C HIS A 7 18.68 -12.78 8.44
N GLU A 8 18.52 -13.99 7.89
CA GLU A 8 19.29 -15.17 8.25
C GLU A 8 20.79 -15.02 7.93
N ALA A 9 21.12 -14.24 6.89
CA ALA A 9 22.49 -13.91 6.55
C ALA A 9 23.14 -12.84 7.48
N GLY A 10 22.43 -12.40 8.53
CA GLY A 10 22.92 -11.41 9.47
C GLY A 10 22.86 -9.96 9.00
N GLN A 11 22.07 -9.65 7.99
CA GLN A 11 21.86 -8.28 7.53
C GLN A 11 20.91 -7.56 8.51
N GLU A 12 21.46 -6.76 9.41
CA GLU A 12 20.70 -6.03 10.43
C GLU A 12 19.72 -5.01 9.84
N ASP A 13 20.02 -4.49 8.66
CA ASP A 13 19.22 -3.48 7.97
C ASP A 13 18.16 -4.08 7.02
N ALA A 14 17.89 -5.38 7.11
CA ALA A 14 16.86 -6.01 6.29
C ALA A 14 15.48 -5.46 6.67
N ILE A 15 14.73 -4.97 5.68
CA ILE A 15 13.40 -4.41 5.84
C ILE A 15 12.43 -5.09 4.88
N LEU A 16 11.25 -5.44 5.39
CA LEU A 16 10.15 -5.97 4.60
C LEU A 16 9.11 -4.88 4.39
N LEU A 17 8.78 -4.57 3.14
CA LEU A 17 7.70 -3.64 2.78
C LEU A 17 6.59 -4.41 2.06
N VAL A 18 5.41 -4.43 2.65
CA VAL A 18 4.24 -5.14 2.10
C VAL A 18 2.95 -4.37 2.40
N ASP A 19 1.89 -4.66 1.65
CA ASP A 19 0.55 -4.15 1.97
C ASP A 19 0.03 -4.79 3.25
N SER A 20 -0.70 -4.03 4.08
CA SER A 20 -1.42 -4.61 5.21
C SER A 20 -2.66 -5.38 4.77
N GLU A 21 -3.19 -5.05 3.60
CA GLU A 21 -4.40 -5.55 2.93
C GLU A 21 -5.70 -5.22 3.67
N ASP A 22 -5.66 -5.20 5.00
CA ASP A 22 -6.78 -4.82 5.85
C ASP A 22 -6.34 -3.70 6.81
N PRO A 23 -7.27 -2.86 7.30
CA PRO A 23 -6.97 -1.88 8.33
C PRO A 23 -6.39 -2.54 9.57
N MET A 24 -5.39 -1.91 10.19
CA MET A 24 -4.72 -2.43 11.39
C MET A 24 -5.19 -1.66 12.63
N GLU A 25 -5.53 -2.39 13.69
CA GLU A 25 -5.83 -1.80 14.99
C GLU A 25 -4.57 -1.25 15.66
N ASP A 26 -3.46 -1.98 15.56
CA ASP A 26 -2.17 -1.60 16.12
C ASP A 26 -1.09 -1.72 15.04
N ILE A 27 -0.64 -0.56 14.54
CA ILE A 27 0.34 -0.47 13.46
C ILE A 27 1.74 -0.92 13.88
N GLU A 28 2.01 -1.08 15.18
CA GLU A 28 3.29 -1.54 15.69
C GLU A 28 3.41 -3.07 15.73
N LYS A 29 2.28 -3.78 15.75
CA LYS A 29 2.24 -5.25 15.79
C LYS A 29 2.23 -5.86 14.38
N THR A 30 3.30 -5.64 13.65
CA THR A 30 3.39 -6.00 12.23
C THR A 30 3.44 -7.50 12.00
N TRP A 31 4.28 -8.24 12.73
CA TRP A 31 4.36 -9.69 12.57
C TRP A 31 3.09 -10.42 13.03
N THR A 32 2.42 -9.91 14.05
CA THR A 32 1.12 -10.43 14.48
C THR A 32 0.10 -10.31 13.34
N HIS A 33 0.05 -9.15 12.69
CA HIS A 33 -0.84 -8.92 11.54
C HIS A 33 -0.54 -9.89 10.38
N LEU A 34 0.74 -10.09 10.04
CA LEU A 34 1.15 -11.01 8.97
C LEU A 34 0.85 -12.47 9.31
N LYS A 35 0.97 -12.84 10.58
CA LYS A 35 0.61 -14.19 11.03
C LYS A 35 -0.88 -14.44 10.88
N ASP A 36 -1.71 -13.49 11.31
CA ASP A 36 -3.16 -13.61 11.24
C ASP A 36 -3.69 -13.61 9.80
N ARG A 37 -3.08 -12.77 8.95
CA ARG A 37 -3.50 -12.63 7.55
C ARG A 37 -3.03 -13.78 6.66
N ASP A 38 -1.73 -14.09 6.69
CA ASP A 38 -1.06 -14.99 5.74
C ASP A 38 -0.43 -16.21 6.38
N ASN A 39 -0.58 -16.35 7.70
CA ASN A 39 0.09 -17.42 8.46
C ASN A 39 1.62 -17.39 8.33
N TRP A 40 2.19 -16.19 8.16
CA TRP A 40 3.64 -16.02 8.11
C TRP A 40 4.23 -16.01 9.51
N ASP A 41 5.21 -16.88 9.73
CA ASP A 41 5.95 -16.93 11.00
C ASP A 41 7.07 -15.90 11.01
N LYS A 42 7.22 -15.21 12.15
CA LYS A 42 8.32 -14.28 12.36
C LYS A 42 9.64 -15.07 12.40
N PRO A 43 10.64 -14.71 11.56
CA PRO A 43 11.97 -15.32 11.66
C PRO A 43 12.58 -15.08 13.03
N SER A 44 13.40 -16.04 13.50
CA SER A 44 14.09 -15.91 14.79
C SER A 44 14.93 -14.63 14.84
N GLY A 45 14.74 -13.85 15.90
CA GLY A 45 15.46 -12.58 16.10
C GLY A 45 14.90 -11.40 15.31
N ALA A 46 13.89 -11.57 14.45
CA ALA A 46 13.27 -10.48 13.72
C ALA A 46 12.42 -9.59 14.66
N LYS A 47 12.36 -8.29 14.35
CA LYS A 47 11.62 -7.30 15.12
C LYS A 47 10.45 -6.73 14.29
N ASP A 48 9.45 -6.21 14.98
CA ASP A 48 8.28 -5.60 14.32
C ASP A 48 8.65 -4.36 13.49
N ASP A 49 9.66 -3.59 13.89
CA ASP A 49 10.11 -2.41 13.16
C ASP A 49 10.86 -2.73 11.86
N GLN A 50 11.17 -3.99 11.60
CA GLN A 50 11.73 -4.44 10.32
C GLN A 50 10.65 -4.64 9.24
N VAL A 51 9.37 -4.55 9.60
CA VAL A 51 8.25 -4.65 8.67
C VAL A 51 7.57 -3.29 8.57
N LEU A 52 7.52 -2.76 7.35
CA LEU A 52 6.77 -1.56 7.03
C LEU A 52 5.52 -1.98 6.25
N LEU A 53 4.36 -1.63 6.77
CA LEU A 53 3.08 -1.96 6.14
C LEU A 53 2.49 -0.73 5.48
N MET A 54 2.19 -0.84 4.18
CA MET A 54 1.40 0.16 3.48
C MET A 54 -0.07 -0.06 3.86
N THR A 55 -0.59 0.80 4.70
CA THR A 55 -1.94 0.68 5.25
C THR A 55 -2.95 1.45 4.39
N THR A 56 -3.91 0.85 3.75
CA THR A 56 -4.25 -0.60 3.78
C THR A 56 -3.55 -1.34 2.63
N CYS A 57 -3.26 -0.63 1.55
CA CYS A 57 -2.60 -1.13 0.35
C CYS A 57 -1.80 0.01 -0.30
N MET A 58 -1.05 -0.31 -1.33
CA MET A 58 -0.28 0.69 -2.08
C MET A 58 -1.17 1.80 -2.66
N GLU A 59 -2.36 1.45 -3.12
CA GLU A 59 -3.31 2.41 -3.67
C GLU A 59 -3.77 3.44 -2.63
N THR A 60 -3.79 3.09 -1.34
CA THR A 60 -4.07 4.04 -0.26
C THR A 60 -3.03 5.17 -0.23
N TRP A 61 -1.77 4.83 -0.41
CA TRP A 61 -0.69 5.82 -0.50
C TRP A 61 -0.82 6.68 -1.76
N ILE A 62 -1.18 6.07 -2.88
CA ILE A 62 -1.38 6.78 -4.15
C ILE A 62 -2.48 7.83 -4.01
N VAL A 63 -3.64 7.46 -3.48
CA VAL A 63 -4.78 8.39 -3.36
C VAL A 63 -4.58 9.45 -2.27
N ALA A 64 -3.64 9.26 -1.36
CA ALA A 64 -3.33 10.24 -0.32
C ALA A 64 -2.71 11.52 -0.87
N ASP A 65 -1.98 11.45 -1.97
CA ASP A 65 -1.35 12.63 -2.59
C ASP A 65 -2.17 13.13 -3.78
N ARG A 66 -3.13 14.00 -3.51
CA ARG A 66 -4.03 14.58 -4.53
C ARG A 66 -3.27 15.44 -5.52
N GLY A 67 -2.25 16.15 -5.08
CA GLY A 67 -1.43 16.99 -5.95
C GLY A 67 -0.69 16.18 -6.99
N ALA A 68 -0.05 15.08 -6.58
CA ALA A 68 0.63 14.18 -7.49
C ALA A 68 -0.35 13.52 -8.48
N LEU A 69 -1.55 13.14 -8.02
CA LEU A 69 -2.58 12.58 -8.90
C LEU A 69 -3.03 13.58 -9.98
N ARG A 70 -3.27 14.84 -9.60
CA ARG A 70 -3.63 15.88 -10.56
C ARG A 70 -2.55 16.09 -11.61
N ALA A 71 -1.28 16.09 -11.18
CA ALA A 71 -0.15 16.26 -12.07
C ALA A 71 0.00 15.08 -13.05
N HIS A 72 -0.21 13.86 -12.56
CA HIS A 72 -0.04 12.64 -13.36
C HIS A 72 -1.19 12.40 -14.34
N TYR A 73 -2.45 12.56 -13.90
CA TYR A 73 -3.62 12.24 -14.71
C TYR A 73 -4.21 13.45 -15.45
N GLY A 74 -3.98 14.65 -14.96
CA GLY A 74 -4.46 15.87 -15.61
C GLY A 74 -5.95 16.14 -15.45
N SER A 75 -6.55 16.84 -16.40
CA SER A 75 -7.91 17.37 -16.31
C SER A 75 -9.01 16.31 -16.38
N HIS A 76 -8.70 15.10 -16.85
CA HIS A 76 -9.68 14.02 -16.94
C HIS A 76 -9.82 13.21 -15.65
N LEU A 77 -9.02 13.54 -14.63
CA LEU A 77 -9.15 12.92 -13.31
C LEU A 77 -10.45 13.39 -12.62
N LYS A 78 -11.25 12.41 -12.20
CA LYS A 78 -12.48 12.67 -11.44
C LYS A 78 -12.22 12.58 -9.95
N GLU A 79 -11.67 13.64 -9.36
CA GLU A 79 -11.33 13.66 -7.92
C GLU A 79 -12.51 13.34 -7.00
N ASN A 80 -13.74 13.72 -7.40
CA ASN A 80 -14.94 13.47 -6.62
C ASN A 80 -15.24 11.95 -6.44
N SER A 81 -14.68 11.12 -7.29
CA SER A 81 -14.79 9.65 -7.17
C SER A 81 -13.80 9.05 -6.17
N LEU A 82 -12.82 9.83 -5.72
CA LEU A 82 -11.81 9.38 -4.76
C LEU A 82 -12.36 9.44 -3.32
N PRO A 83 -11.91 8.53 -2.43
CA PRO A 83 -12.36 8.56 -1.04
C PRO A 83 -11.85 9.80 -0.30
N SER A 84 -12.55 10.19 0.77
CA SER A 84 -12.09 11.25 1.65
C SER A 84 -10.72 10.91 2.25
N LEU A 85 -9.87 11.93 2.43
CA LEU A 85 -8.59 11.77 3.12
C LEU A 85 -8.74 11.54 4.62
N VAL A 86 -9.91 11.87 5.18
CA VAL A 86 -10.20 11.62 6.61
C VAL A 86 -10.36 10.11 6.82
N ASN A 87 -9.57 9.55 7.73
CA ASN A 87 -9.55 8.12 8.03
C ASN A 87 -9.32 7.23 6.79
N LEU A 88 -8.51 7.71 5.85
CA LEU A 88 -8.24 6.98 4.61
C LEU A 88 -7.68 5.57 4.87
N GLU A 89 -6.81 5.42 5.86
CA GLU A 89 -6.17 4.15 6.20
C GLU A 89 -7.13 3.10 6.79
N SER A 90 -8.29 3.52 7.27
CA SER A 90 -9.32 2.61 7.78
C SER A 90 -10.27 2.11 6.70
N ARG A 91 -10.14 2.59 5.47
CA ARG A 91 -10.97 2.13 4.34
C ARG A 91 -10.43 0.84 3.77
N GLY A 92 -11.32 -0.07 3.39
CA GLY A 92 -10.96 -1.35 2.79
C GLY A 92 -10.24 -1.18 1.45
N ARG A 93 -9.33 -2.10 1.14
CA ARG A 93 -8.53 -2.06 -0.10
C ARG A 93 -9.37 -2.00 -1.37
N HIS A 94 -10.46 -2.77 -1.44
CA HIS A 94 -11.33 -2.79 -2.61
C HIS A 94 -12.03 -1.44 -2.83
N THR A 95 -12.46 -0.78 -1.76
CA THR A 95 -13.05 0.55 -1.82
C THR A 95 -12.06 1.56 -2.44
N VAL A 96 -10.82 1.55 -1.99
CA VAL A 96 -9.78 2.46 -2.48
C VAL A 96 -9.39 2.14 -3.93
N GLN A 97 -9.19 0.87 -4.25
CA GLN A 97 -8.82 0.42 -5.59
C GLN A 97 -9.90 0.73 -6.62
N ASP A 98 -11.16 0.44 -6.30
CA ASP A 98 -12.29 0.72 -7.18
C ASP A 98 -12.48 2.23 -7.38
N ALA A 99 -12.31 3.02 -6.33
CA ALA A 99 -12.39 4.47 -6.42
C ALA A 99 -11.30 5.05 -7.33
N LEU A 100 -10.07 4.55 -7.24
CA LEU A 100 -8.97 4.97 -8.10
C LEU A 100 -9.21 4.59 -9.56
N GLN A 101 -9.70 3.38 -9.84
CA GLN A 101 -10.07 2.97 -11.18
C GLN A 101 -11.17 3.86 -11.76
N ASN A 102 -12.23 4.14 -10.99
CA ASN A 102 -13.32 5.01 -11.41
C ASN A 102 -12.88 6.46 -11.67
N ALA A 103 -12.02 6.99 -10.80
CA ALA A 103 -11.54 8.35 -10.92
C ALA A 103 -10.66 8.57 -12.16
N THR A 104 -9.98 7.53 -12.64
CA THR A 104 -9.04 7.59 -13.75
C THR A 104 -9.53 6.95 -15.05
N LYS A 105 -10.75 6.43 -15.08
CA LYS A 105 -11.25 5.64 -16.23
C LYS A 105 -11.30 6.40 -17.55
N GLU A 106 -11.42 7.72 -17.53
CA GLU A 106 -11.42 8.57 -18.73
C GLU A 106 -10.05 9.13 -19.08
N CYS A 107 -9.02 8.83 -18.28
CA CYS A 107 -7.65 9.23 -18.55
C CYS A 107 -7.00 8.29 -19.58
N LYS A 108 -6.08 8.82 -20.38
CA LYS A 108 -5.30 7.99 -21.32
C LYS A 108 -4.51 6.91 -20.60
N ASN A 109 -3.94 7.27 -19.45
CA ASN A 109 -3.14 6.41 -18.61
C ASN A 109 -3.92 5.90 -17.39
N LYS A 110 -5.20 5.55 -17.60
CA LYS A 110 -6.07 5.08 -16.53
C LYS A 110 -5.40 4.03 -15.66
N TYR A 111 -5.70 4.06 -14.37
CA TYR A 111 -5.12 3.13 -13.42
C TYR A 111 -5.55 1.68 -13.72
N GLU A 112 -4.57 0.79 -13.76
CA GLU A 112 -4.75 -0.66 -13.86
C GLU A 112 -3.90 -1.32 -12.78
N LYS A 113 -4.55 -2.09 -11.91
CA LYS A 113 -3.85 -2.79 -10.83
C LYS A 113 -2.75 -3.70 -11.39
N GLY A 114 -1.57 -3.61 -10.78
CA GLY A 114 -0.41 -4.42 -11.14
C GLY A 114 0.41 -3.91 -12.33
N LYS A 115 -0.22 -3.28 -13.31
CA LYS A 115 0.50 -2.78 -14.50
C LYS A 115 1.04 -1.36 -14.34
N LYS A 116 0.26 -0.48 -13.74
CA LYS A 116 0.54 0.96 -13.69
C LYS A 116 0.76 1.50 -12.28
N SER A 117 0.66 0.65 -11.26
CA SER A 117 0.80 1.06 -9.86
C SER A 117 2.15 1.72 -9.59
N PHE A 118 3.23 1.10 -10.04
CA PHE A 118 4.58 1.62 -9.83
C PHE A 118 4.86 2.87 -10.63
N GLN A 119 4.25 3.04 -11.80
CA GLN A 119 4.38 4.26 -12.58
C GLN A 119 3.77 5.46 -11.84
N VAL A 120 2.63 5.27 -11.20
CA VAL A 120 1.97 6.31 -10.40
C VAL A 120 2.79 6.65 -9.16
N LEU A 121 3.34 5.65 -8.46
CA LEU A 121 4.19 5.88 -7.30
C LEU A 121 5.47 6.64 -7.63
N ALA A 122 5.99 6.50 -8.85
CA ALA A 122 7.22 7.16 -9.28
C ALA A 122 7.05 8.67 -9.55
N VAL A 123 5.83 9.16 -9.55
CA VAL A 123 5.49 10.60 -9.73
C VAL A 123 5.57 11.41 -8.40
#